data_65fb3dc43485d16c3306f866ba86a0bf
#
_entry.id   65fb3dc43485d16c3306f866ba86a0bf
#
_cell.length_a   1.000
_cell.length_b   1.000
_cell.length_c   1.000
_cell.angle_alpha   90.00
_cell.angle_beta   90.00
_cell.angle_gamma   90.00
#
_symmetry.space_group_name_H-M   'P 1'
#
loop_
_entity.id
_entity.type
_entity.pdbx_description
1 polymer ?
#
loop_
_entity_poly.entity_id
_entity_poly.type
_entity_poly.pdbx_seq_one_letter_code
_entity_poly.pdbx_strand_id
1 'polypeptide(L)'
;MNGEATNWLQLFCKNPGGPAFHQIRIGDTDQDGKDEMIVGGYTMDHDGNTLFNTGIAHGDRFRTSDIDPERPGLETFSIQQYAGDMLGQILYDARTGEPIKKWYLSATGDVGRGECMDIDANHKGWEMWSTMGGVYDAQGNLIEGISSPFPTEGIWWDQELDREIVQTSDSHYNVYIQDFFKGREIEIAKLSGYRYLTVYAKRAAFWGDIIGDWREELILRHVEGGVCVGITGFTTDYTTAVNNIYCLMEDPHYRLDCTTYGY
;
A
#
# COMPACT_ATOMS: atom_id res chain seq x y z
N MET A 1 29.51 5.21 24.93
CA MET A 1 28.29 5.55 24.17
C MET A 1 27.27 5.98 25.18
N ASN A 2 27.16 7.28 25.42
CA ASN A 2 26.09 7.83 26.25
C ASN A 2 24.85 7.83 25.41
N GLY A 3 24.11 6.72 25.50
CA GLY A 3 22.81 6.63 24.86
C GLY A 3 21.85 7.59 25.59
N GLU A 4 21.78 8.80 25.11
CA GLU A 4 20.62 9.61 25.38
C GLU A 4 19.44 8.90 24.73
N ALA A 5 18.67 8.18 25.53
CA ALA A 5 17.31 7.79 25.18
C ALA A 5 16.44 9.06 25.08
N THR A 6 17.01 10.08 24.46
CA THR A 6 16.41 11.33 24.19
C THR A 6 15.40 11.12 23.09
N ASN A 7 14.22 10.77 23.55
CA ASN A 7 13.12 11.52 23.05
C ASN A 7 12.44 11.05 21.77
N TRP A 8 12.45 9.76 21.47
CA TRP A 8 11.40 9.23 20.58
C TRP A 8 10.01 9.72 21.03
N LEU A 9 9.74 9.74 22.34
CA LEU A 9 8.53 10.30 22.90
C LEU A 9 8.39 11.83 22.66
N GLN A 10 9.48 12.58 22.64
CA GLN A 10 9.44 14.00 22.31
C GLN A 10 9.35 14.25 20.81
N LEU A 11 9.84 13.36 19.97
CA LEU A 11 9.63 13.39 18.53
C LEU A 11 8.15 13.18 18.22
N PHE A 12 7.53 12.18 18.81
CA PHE A 12 6.08 11.95 18.68
C PHE A 12 5.22 13.07 19.29
N CYS A 13 5.74 13.81 20.26
CA CYS A 13 5.03 14.95 20.84
C CYS A 13 5.22 16.26 20.09
N LYS A 14 6.17 16.35 19.19
CA LYS A 14 6.27 17.44 18.23
C LYS A 14 5.41 17.13 17.02
N ASN A 15 4.09 17.07 17.20
CA ASN A 15 3.19 17.04 16.05
C ASN A 15 3.56 18.21 15.13
N PRO A 16 4.03 17.94 13.90
CA PRO A 16 4.42 18.98 12.96
C PRO A 16 3.24 19.81 12.42
N GLY A 17 2.05 19.62 13.03
CA GLY A 17 0.86 20.36 12.65
C GLY A 17 0.08 19.78 11.48
N GLY A 18 0.44 18.56 11.04
CA GLY A 18 -0.28 17.84 10.00
C GLY A 18 -1.16 16.73 10.57
N PRO A 19 -2.24 16.33 9.88
CA PRO A 19 -3.03 15.20 10.28
C PRO A 19 -2.26 13.90 10.01
N ALA A 20 -2.19 13.05 11.04
CA ALA A 20 -1.72 11.69 10.90
C ALA A 20 -2.81 10.83 10.24
N PHE A 21 -2.40 9.90 9.43
CA PHE A 21 -3.26 8.86 8.86
C PHE A 21 -3.31 7.65 9.80
N HIS A 22 -4.05 6.61 9.40
CA HIS A 22 -4.11 5.36 10.15
C HIS A 22 -2.93 4.43 9.86
N GLN A 23 -1.99 4.86 9.05
CA GLN A 23 -0.83 4.08 8.62
C GLN A 23 0.46 4.85 8.88
N ILE A 24 1.55 4.12 9.02
CA ILE A 24 2.92 4.63 9.06
C ILE A 24 3.74 3.80 8.06
N ARG A 25 4.65 4.45 7.36
CA ARG A 25 5.67 3.81 6.54
C ARG A 25 7.04 4.31 6.92
N ILE A 26 8.02 3.46 6.75
CA ILE A 26 9.42 3.77 7.05
C ILE A 26 10.23 3.49 5.79
N GLY A 27 10.97 4.46 5.33
CA GLY A 27 11.85 4.32 4.17
C GLY A 27 12.58 5.60 3.83
N ASP A 28 13.68 5.47 3.11
CA ASP A 28 14.56 6.54 2.65
C ASP A 28 13.91 7.29 1.46
N THR A 29 13.14 8.33 1.76
CA THR A 29 12.39 9.09 0.75
C THR A 29 13.18 10.23 0.13
N ASP A 30 14.22 10.70 0.78
CA ASP A 30 15.07 11.79 0.28
C ASP A 30 16.42 11.31 -0.26
N GLN A 31 16.68 10.00 -0.17
CA GLN A 31 17.86 9.32 -0.70
C GLN A 31 19.17 9.75 0.00
N ASP A 32 19.09 10.04 1.30
CA ASP A 32 20.27 10.36 2.12
C ASP A 32 20.91 9.11 2.76
N GLY A 33 20.30 7.95 2.59
CA GLY A 33 20.73 6.66 3.13
C GLY A 33 20.21 6.37 4.52
N LYS A 34 19.21 7.12 4.99
CA LYS A 34 18.54 6.91 6.27
C LYS A 34 17.03 6.94 6.08
N ASP A 35 16.33 6.23 6.95
CA ASP A 35 14.88 6.09 6.80
C ASP A 35 14.12 7.24 7.46
N GLU A 36 13.12 7.75 6.76
CA GLU A 36 12.11 8.69 7.21
C GLU A 36 10.88 7.98 7.76
N MET A 37 10.13 8.67 8.58
CA MET A 37 8.80 8.26 9.02
C MET A 37 7.72 9.02 8.25
N ILE A 38 7.01 8.31 7.38
CA ILE A 38 5.95 8.84 6.53
C ILE A 38 4.61 8.58 7.22
N VAL A 39 3.78 9.62 7.34
CA VAL A 39 2.51 9.55 8.09
C VAL A 39 1.32 10.00 7.23
N GLY A 40 1.49 10.01 5.92
CA GLY A 40 0.46 10.28 4.92
C GLY A 40 0.28 11.75 4.56
N GLY A 41 0.21 12.66 5.53
CA GLY A 41 0.10 14.10 5.27
C GLY A 41 1.40 14.86 5.48
N TYR A 42 2.36 14.27 6.13
CA TYR A 42 3.69 14.81 6.38
C TYR A 42 4.73 13.71 6.52
N THR A 43 5.99 14.08 6.40
CA THR A 43 7.13 13.17 6.59
C THR A 43 8.08 13.77 7.61
N MET A 44 8.54 12.93 8.53
CA MET A 44 9.57 13.27 9.51
C MET A 44 10.87 12.61 9.12
N ASP A 45 11.90 13.41 9.07
CA ASP A 45 13.28 12.99 8.81
C ASP A 45 13.83 12.12 9.97
N HIS A 46 14.87 11.35 9.68
CA HIS A 46 15.57 10.46 10.62
C HIS A 46 16.04 11.17 11.90
N ASP A 47 16.28 12.46 11.87
CA ASP A 47 16.69 13.28 13.03
C ASP A 47 15.50 13.83 13.83
N GLY A 48 14.26 13.54 13.40
CA GLY A 48 13.00 13.93 14.01
C GLY A 48 12.55 15.33 13.67
N ASN A 49 13.17 15.99 12.73
CA ASN A 49 12.63 17.20 12.14
C ASN A 49 11.56 16.86 11.10
N THR A 50 10.68 17.79 10.81
CA THR A 50 9.73 17.65 9.71
C THR A 50 10.45 17.90 8.40
N LEU A 51 10.47 16.90 7.52
CA LEU A 51 10.99 17.07 6.17
C LEU A 51 10.06 17.97 5.37
N PHE A 52 8.77 17.64 5.37
CA PHE A 52 7.72 18.49 4.80
C PHE A 52 6.36 18.20 5.43
N ASN A 53 5.40 19.09 5.17
CA ASN A 53 3.99 18.95 5.49
C ASN A 53 3.16 19.43 4.31
N THR A 54 2.37 18.55 3.72
CA THR A 54 1.55 18.85 2.54
C THR A 54 0.35 19.74 2.84
N GLY A 55 -0.05 19.84 4.11
CA GLY A 55 -1.26 20.57 4.51
C GLY A 55 -2.58 19.89 4.10
N ILE A 56 -2.55 18.64 3.60
CA ILE A 56 -3.77 17.90 3.24
C ILE A 56 -4.55 17.48 4.48
N ALA A 57 -5.81 17.10 4.29
CA ALA A 57 -6.66 16.62 5.38
C ALA A 57 -6.23 15.22 5.85
N HIS A 58 -6.79 14.79 6.98
CA HIS A 58 -6.70 13.40 7.42
C HIS A 58 -7.19 12.43 6.34
N GLY A 59 -6.58 11.25 6.28
CA GLY A 59 -6.99 10.18 5.40
C GLY A 59 -6.71 8.81 6.01
N ASP A 60 -7.33 7.79 5.45
CA ASP A 60 -7.22 6.43 5.98
C ASP A 60 -5.97 5.71 5.49
N ARG A 61 -5.62 5.90 4.23
CA ARG A 61 -4.58 5.12 3.57
C ARG A 61 -3.69 5.95 2.67
N PHE A 62 -2.45 5.48 2.55
CA PHE A 62 -1.50 5.97 1.56
C PHE A 62 -0.52 4.85 1.17
N ARG A 63 0.08 4.99 0.02
CA ARG A 63 1.21 4.18 -0.45
C ARG A 63 2.35 5.10 -0.83
N THR A 64 3.56 4.69 -0.47
CA THR A 64 4.79 5.35 -0.91
C THR A 64 5.68 4.32 -1.55
N SER A 65 6.08 4.56 -2.78
CA SER A 65 6.98 3.69 -3.55
C SER A 65 7.52 4.45 -4.76
N ASP A 66 8.32 3.79 -5.58
CA ASP A 66 8.64 4.21 -6.94
C ASP A 66 7.41 3.92 -7.84
N ILE A 67 6.40 4.79 -7.74
CA ILE A 67 5.13 4.64 -8.44
C ILE A 67 5.33 4.93 -9.94
N ASP A 68 6.04 6.00 -10.25
CA ASP A 68 6.38 6.39 -11.62
C ASP A 68 7.89 6.22 -11.87
N PRO A 69 8.33 5.07 -12.40
CA PRO A 69 9.75 4.81 -12.64
C PRO A 69 10.37 5.70 -13.73
N GLU A 70 9.61 6.60 -14.33
CA GLU A 70 10.13 7.65 -15.23
C GLU A 70 10.47 8.94 -14.49
N ARG A 71 10.08 9.05 -13.22
CA ARG A 71 10.44 10.17 -12.32
C ARG A 71 11.58 9.75 -11.39
N PRO A 72 12.50 10.65 -11.06
CA PRO A 72 13.49 10.37 -10.02
C PRO A 72 12.86 10.44 -8.63
N GLY A 73 13.14 9.46 -7.79
CA GLY A 73 12.69 9.44 -6.39
C GLY A 73 11.46 8.58 -6.17
N LEU A 74 10.76 8.82 -5.09
CA LEU A 74 9.55 8.10 -4.72
C LEU A 74 8.33 9.03 -4.77
N GLU A 75 7.18 8.46 -5.01
CA GLU A 75 5.89 9.13 -4.92
C GLU A 75 5.05 8.57 -3.77
N THR A 76 4.13 9.39 -3.32
CA THR A 76 3.09 8.96 -2.39
C THR A 76 1.71 9.19 -3.00
N PHE A 77 0.95 8.11 -3.11
CA PHE A 77 -0.50 8.17 -3.38
C PHE A 77 -1.26 8.12 -2.05
N SER A 78 -2.20 9.03 -1.86
CA SER A 78 -2.91 9.20 -0.61
C SER A 78 -4.37 9.58 -0.84
N ILE A 79 -5.27 9.04 -0.01
CA ILE A 79 -6.70 9.34 -0.03
C ILE A 79 -7.10 10.17 1.18
N GLN A 80 -8.14 10.99 1.02
CA GLN A 80 -8.56 11.96 2.02
C GLN A 80 -9.92 11.64 2.63
N GLN A 81 -10.12 12.12 3.85
CA GLN A 81 -11.38 12.00 4.56
C GLN A 81 -11.88 13.39 4.93
N TYR A 82 -13.07 13.72 4.46
CA TYR A 82 -13.78 14.98 4.76
C TYR A 82 -12.94 16.26 4.54
N ALA A 83 -12.09 16.29 3.52
CA ALA A 83 -11.31 17.47 3.18
C ALA A 83 -12.21 18.65 2.85
N GLY A 84 -11.92 19.79 3.46
CA GLY A 84 -12.75 21.00 3.30
C GLY A 84 -12.72 21.59 1.89
N ASP A 85 -11.66 21.33 1.15
CA ASP A 85 -11.49 21.68 -0.27
C ASP A 85 -11.99 20.61 -1.24
N MET A 86 -12.62 19.55 -0.72
CA MET A 86 -13.11 18.39 -1.47
C MET A 86 -12.01 17.55 -2.13
N LEU A 87 -10.75 17.70 -1.74
CA LEU A 87 -9.68 16.82 -2.20
C LEU A 87 -9.99 15.38 -1.78
N GLY A 88 -10.11 14.47 -2.74
CA GLY A 88 -10.41 13.06 -2.48
C GLY A 88 -9.16 12.18 -2.48
N GLN A 89 -8.29 12.38 -3.45
CA GLN A 89 -7.02 11.67 -3.53
C GLN A 89 -5.94 12.54 -4.17
N ILE A 90 -4.69 12.22 -3.86
CA ILE A 90 -3.54 12.98 -4.32
C ILE A 90 -2.35 12.05 -4.57
N LEU A 91 -1.61 12.34 -5.63
CA LEU A 91 -0.26 11.86 -5.87
C LEU A 91 0.71 13.02 -5.63
N TYR A 92 1.74 12.81 -4.84
CA TYR A 92 2.75 13.82 -4.55
C TYR A 92 4.15 13.21 -4.47
N ASP A 93 5.16 14.05 -4.69
CA ASP A 93 6.57 13.71 -4.55
C ASP A 93 6.90 13.41 -3.08
N ALA A 94 7.41 12.21 -2.78
CA ALA A 94 7.61 11.74 -1.41
C ALA A 94 8.76 12.43 -0.67
N ARG A 95 9.65 13.10 -1.40
CA ARG A 95 10.77 13.86 -0.85
C ARG A 95 10.37 15.27 -0.44
N THR A 96 9.49 15.89 -1.22
CA THR A 96 9.20 17.33 -1.08
C THR A 96 7.78 17.64 -0.64
N GLY A 97 6.86 16.69 -0.80
CA GLY A 97 5.43 16.88 -0.57
C GLY A 97 4.72 17.66 -1.70
N GLU A 98 5.43 17.99 -2.77
CA GLU A 98 4.86 18.77 -3.89
C GLU A 98 3.83 17.92 -4.65
N PRO A 99 2.61 18.46 -4.88
CA PRO A 99 1.58 17.73 -5.59
C PRO A 99 1.94 17.47 -7.05
N ILE A 100 1.80 16.22 -7.49
CA ILE A 100 1.91 15.80 -8.89
C ILE A 100 0.51 15.81 -9.53
N LYS A 101 -0.46 15.20 -8.85
CA LYS A 101 -1.84 15.10 -9.33
C LYS A 101 -2.83 15.17 -8.18
N LYS A 102 -3.98 15.79 -8.42
CA LYS A 102 -5.08 15.90 -7.46
C LYS A 102 -6.39 15.52 -8.11
N TRP A 103 -7.24 14.78 -7.37
CA TRP A 103 -8.59 14.43 -7.78
C TRP A 103 -9.58 14.86 -6.71
N TYR A 104 -10.68 15.44 -7.13
CA TYR A 104 -11.65 16.07 -6.24
C TYR A 104 -12.98 15.33 -6.25
N LEU A 105 -13.61 15.25 -5.10
CA LEU A 105 -14.98 14.81 -4.93
C LEU A 105 -15.95 15.90 -5.41
N SER A 106 -17.16 15.50 -5.77
CA SER A 106 -18.24 16.46 -6.09
C SER A 106 -18.85 17.13 -4.84
N ALA A 107 -18.63 16.54 -3.67
CA ALA A 107 -19.01 17.06 -2.36
C ALA A 107 -18.03 16.51 -1.30
N THR A 108 -17.93 17.19 -0.17
CA THR A 108 -17.10 16.71 0.96
C THR A 108 -17.56 15.32 1.39
N GLY A 109 -16.63 14.40 1.48
CA GLY A 109 -16.89 13.00 1.79
C GLY A 109 -15.67 12.27 2.29
N ASP A 110 -15.89 11.04 2.67
CA ASP A 110 -14.86 10.09 3.07
C ASP A 110 -14.57 9.15 1.90
N VAL A 111 -13.34 9.17 1.38
CA VAL A 111 -12.92 8.19 0.37
C VAL A 111 -12.74 6.81 0.99
N GLY A 112 -12.26 6.75 2.23
CA GLY A 112 -12.20 5.55 3.06
C GLY A 112 -11.20 4.49 2.59
N ARG A 113 -11.16 4.19 1.29
CA ARG A 113 -10.26 3.16 0.75
C ARG A 113 -9.61 3.62 -0.55
N GLY A 114 -8.33 3.40 -0.63
CA GLY A 114 -7.52 3.60 -1.82
C GLY A 114 -6.32 2.68 -1.80
N GLU A 115 -5.82 2.33 -2.96
CA GLU A 115 -4.65 1.46 -3.11
C GLU A 115 -3.83 1.90 -4.31
N CYS A 116 -2.56 1.54 -4.27
CA CYS A 116 -1.61 1.80 -5.34
C CYS A 116 -0.62 0.63 -5.39
N MET A 117 -0.52 -0.03 -6.53
CA MET A 117 0.40 -1.14 -6.79
C MET A 117 0.44 -1.44 -8.28
N ASP A 118 1.47 -2.12 -8.73
CA ASP A 118 1.59 -2.62 -10.10
C ASP A 118 0.63 -3.81 -10.30
N ILE A 119 -0.42 -3.62 -11.08
CA ILE A 119 -1.46 -4.61 -11.38
C ILE A 119 -1.73 -4.77 -12.88
N ASP A 120 -1.04 -4.05 -13.73
CA ASP A 120 -1.21 -4.12 -15.19
C ASP A 120 0.12 -3.97 -15.94
N ALA A 121 0.71 -5.07 -16.31
CA ALA A 121 1.95 -5.13 -17.09
C ALA A 121 1.93 -4.36 -18.43
N ASN A 122 0.77 -3.86 -18.90
CA ASN A 122 0.70 -3.01 -20.08
C ASN A 122 0.98 -1.54 -19.80
N HIS A 123 0.95 -1.12 -18.55
CA HIS A 123 1.29 0.22 -18.11
C HIS A 123 2.58 0.17 -17.29
N LYS A 124 3.43 1.14 -17.50
CA LYS A 124 4.70 1.21 -16.77
C LYS A 124 4.50 1.93 -15.44
N GLY A 125 4.95 1.31 -14.37
CA GLY A 125 4.77 1.81 -13.02
C GLY A 125 3.52 1.25 -12.34
N TRP A 126 3.07 1.89 -11.29
CA TRP A 126 1.98 1.38 -10.49
C TRP A 126 0.65 2.05 -10.81
N GLU A 127 -0.42 1.27 -10.82
CA GLU A 127 -1.77 1.79 -10.90
C GLU A 127 -2.26 2.31 -9.56
N MET A 128 -3.10 3.34 -9.63
CA MET A 128 -3.72 3.98 -8.47
C MET A 128 -5.23 3.94 -8.60
N TRP A 129 -5.93 3.55 -7.53
CA TRP A 129 -7.38 3.59 -7.51
C TRP A 129 -7.93 3.76 -6.08
N SER A 130 -9.19 4.14 -5.99
CA SER A 130 -9.88 4.31 -4.73
C SER A 130 -11.38 4.04 -4.88
N THR A 131 -12.12 4.17 -3.79
CA THR A 131 -13.60 4.12 -3.84
C THR A 131 -14.24 5.30 -4.58
N MET A 132 -13.45 6.27 -5.03
CA MET A 132 -13.92 7.30 -5.96
C MET A 132 -14.19 6.74 -7.37
N GLY A 133 -13.67 5.54 -7.67
CA GLY A 133 -13.74 4.90 -8.98
C GLY A 133 -12.64 5.35 -9.94
N GLY A 134 -12.50 4.57 -11.01
CA GLY A 134 -11.41 4.72 -11.97
C GLY A 134 -10.11 4.04 -11.49
N VAL A 135 -9.32 3.58 -12.46
CA VAL A 135 -7.95 3.13 -12.25
C VAL A 135 -7.07 4.11 -13.04
N TYR A 136 -6.02 4.58 -12.44
CA TYR A 136 -5.12 5.59 -13.02
C TYR A 136 -3.72 5.01 -13.15
N ASP A 137 -3.05 5.34 -14.24
CA ASP A 137 -1.64 4.99 -14.45
C ASP A 137 -0.71 5.78 -13.50
N ALA A 138 0.57 5.47 -13.53
CA ALA A 138 1.59 6.11 -12.71
C ALA A 138 1.68 7.63 -12.87
N GLN A 139 1.27 8.18 -14.03
CA GLN A 139 1.21 9.61 -14.31
C GLN A 139 -0.13 10.24 -13.91
N GLY A 140 -1.07 9.44 -13.41
CA GLY A 140 -2.40 9.88 -12.99
C GLY A 140 -3.39 10.08 -14.12
N ASN A 141 -3.22 9.43 -15.26
CA ASN A 141 -4.19 9.39 -16.34
C ASN A 141 -5.16 8.23 -16.15
N LEU A 142 -6.42 8.44 -16.46
CA LEU A 142 -7.43 7.38 -16.37
C LEU A 142 -7.16 6.27 -17.40
N ILE A 143 -7.10 5.04 -16.93
CA ILE A 143 -7.07 3.86 -17.80
C ILE A 143 -8.50 3.53 -18.17
N GLU A 144 -8.84 3.69 -19.44
CA GLU A 144 -10.20 3.49 -19.92
C GLU A 144 -10.55 2.00 -20.05
N GLY A 145 -11.84 1.69 -19.84
CA GLY A 145 -12.37 0.34 -20.04
C GLY A 145 -12.13 -0.62 -18.88
N ILE A 146 -11.51 -0.16 -17.80
CA ILE A 146 -11.25 -0.94 -16.59
C ILE A 146 -12.16 -0.46 -15.45
N SER A 147 -12.83 -1.41 -14.79
CA SER A 147 -13.55 -1.13 -13.54
C SER A 147 -12.61 -1.26 -12.37
N SER A 148 -12.58 -0.27 -11.50
CA SER A 148 -11.73 -0.33 -10.30
C SER A 148 -12.17 -1.47 -9.37
N PRO A 149 -11.25 -2.35 -8.95
CA PRO A 149 -11.55 -3.33 -7.91
C PRO A 149 -11.76 -2.63 -6.57
N PHE A 150 -12.32 -3.33 -5.59
CA PHE A 150 -12.34 -2.78 -4.25
C PHE A 150 -10.89 -2.66 -3.74
N PRO A 151 -10.47 -1.51 -3.22
CA PRO A 151 -9.09 -1.30 -2.81
C PRO A 151 -8.71 -2.13 -1.58
N THR A 152 -7.93 -3.17 -1.83
CA THR A 152 -7.38 -4.10 -0.83
C THR A 152 -5.90 -4.28 -1.08
N GLU A 153 -5.24 -5.15 -0.33
CA GLU A 153 -3.86 -5.49 -0.56
C GLU A 153 -3.64 -6.25 -1.87
N GLY A 154 -2.48 -6.05 -2.48
CA GLY A 154 -1.95 -6.88 -3.55
C GLY A 154 -0.76 -7.68 -3.06
N ILE A 155 -0.57 -8.84 -3.67
CA ILE A 155 0.53 -9.76 -3.35
C ILE A 155 1.21 -10.24 -4.63
N TRP A 156 2.47 -10.62 -4.53
CA TRP A 156 3.15 -11.40 -5.56
C TRP A 156 2.84 -12.88 -5.37
N TRP A 157 2.00 -13.39 -6.23
CA TRP A 157 1.47 -14.75 -6.10
C TRP A 157 1.96 -15.70 -7.18
N ASP A 158 1.99 -15.26 -8.43
CA ASP A 158 2.40 -16.09 -9.54
C ASP A 158 3.69 -15.61 -10.23
N GLN A 159 3.97 -16.02 -11.47
CA GLN A 159 5.22 -15.70 -12.17
C GLN A 159 5.23 -14.36 -12.88
N GLU A 160 4.10 -13.71 -12.97
CA GLU A 160 4.02 -12.40 -13.61
C GLU A 160 4.62 -11.34 -12.67
N LEU A 161 5.07 -10.24 -13.21
CA LEU A 161 5.75 -9.21 -12.42
C LEU A 161 4.77 -8.17 -11.84
N ASP A 162 3.50 -8.29 -12.18
CA ASP A 162 2.42 -7.53 -11.60
C ASP A 162 1.85 -8.24 -10.36
N ARG A 163 1.15 -7.48 -9.53
CA ARG A 163 0.58 -7.99 -8.28
C ARG A 163 -0.85 -8.45 -8.48
N GLU A 164 -1.17 -9.59 -7.91
CA GLU A 164 -2.55 -10.04 -7.77
C GLU A 164 -3.23 -9.33 -6.62
N ILE A 165 -4.53 -9.10 -6.79
CA ILE A 165 -5.37 -8.45 -5.79
C ILE A 165 -6.00 -9.50 -4.88
N VAL A 166 -5.91 -9.28 -3.58
CA VAL A 166 -6.56 -10.12 -2.57
C VAL A 166 -7.96 -9.58 -2.32
N GLN A 167 -8.98 -10.33 -2.72
CA GLN A 167 -10.39 -9.98 -2.56
C GLN A 167 -11.12 -10.90 -1.59
N THR A 168 -12.29 -10.50 -1.14
CA THR A 168 -13.16 -11.33 -0.30
C THR A 168 -14.59 -11.31 -0.80
N SER A 169 -15.31 -12.43 -0.61
CA SER A 169 -16.74 -12.46 -0.89
C SER A 169 -17.52 -11.48 0.00
N ASP A 170 -18.76 -11.15 -0.40
CA ASP A 170 -19.65 -10.29 0.37
C ASP A 170 -19.90 -10.81 1.79
N SER A 171 -19.88 -12.13 1.97
CA SER A 171 -20.00 -12.79 3.27
C SER A 171 -18.72 -12.74 4.10
N HIS A 172 -17.58 -12.30 3.52
CA HIS A 172 -16.25 -12.29 4.13
C HIS A 172 -15.70 -13.67 4.56
N TYR A 173 -16.26 -14.76 4.04
CA TYR A 173 -15.86 -16.13 4.41
C TYR A 173 -14.96 -16.81 3.38
N ASN A 174 -14.74 -16.18 2.24
CA ASN A 174 -13.80 -16.67 1.24
C ASN A 174 -12.90 -15.54 0.83
N VAL A 175 -11.62 -15.83 0.74
CA VAL A 175 -10.61 -14.94 0.18
C VAL A 175 -10.28 -15.42 -1.22
N TYR A 176 -10.20 -14.52 -2.14
CA TYR A 176 -9.86 -14.78 -3.53
C TYR A 176 -8.57 -14.06 -3.86
N ILE A 177 -7.74 -14.67 -4.65
CA ILE A 177 -6.57 -14.05 -5.26
C ILE A 177 -6.91 -13.92 -6.74
N GLN A 178 -6.84 -12.69 -7.23
CA GLN A 178 -7.36 -12.33 -8.53
C GLN A 178 -6.32 -11.55 -9.31
N ASP A 179 -6.06 -12.03 -10.53
CA ASP A 179 -5.35 -11.27 -11.54
C ASP A 179 -6.31 -10.23 -12.14
N PHE A 180 -5.87 -8.99 -12.19
CA PHE A 180 -6.66 -7.86 -12.72
C PHE A 180 -6.31 -7.52 -14.17
N PHE A 181 -5.62 -8.38 -14.86
CA PHE A 181 -5.07 -8.16 -16.17
C PHE A 181 -6.15 -7.86 -17.24
N LYS A 182 -5.90 -6.85 -18.06
CA LYS A 182 -6.74 -6.44 -19.21
C LYS A 182 -8.21 -6.18 -18.88
N GLY A 183 -8.50 -5.62 -17.74
CA GLY A 183 -9.86 -5.32 -17.32
C GLY A 183 -10.71 -6.56 -17.06
N ARG A 184 -10.08 -7.71 -16.89
CA ARG A 184 -10.74 -8.95 -16.48
C ARG A 184 -10.20 -9.38 -15.13
N GLU A 185 -11.12 -9.60 -14.24
CA GLU A 185 -10.85 -10.21 -12.97
C GLU A 185 -10.81 -11.73 -13.14
N ILE A 186 -9.67 -12.34 -12.95
CA ILE A 186 -9.46 -13.79 -13.05
C ILE A 186 -9.17 -14.32 -11.65
N GLU A 187 -10.08 -15.13 -11.13
CA GLU A 187 -9.83 -15.82 -9.87
C GLU A 187 -8.74 -16.89 -10.10
N ILE A 188 -7.57 -16.72 -9.48
CA ILE A 188 -6.47 -17.68 -9.56
C ILE A 188 -6.43 -18.60 -8.33
N ALA A 189 -6.95 -18.17 -7.20
CA ALA A 189 -7.06 -18.99 -6.00
C ALA A 189 -8.29 -18.62 -5.17
N LYS A 190 -8.84 -19.59 -4.47
CA LYS A 190 -9.94 -19.43 -3.55
C LYS A 190 -9.64 -20.11 -2.22
N LEU A 191 -9.60 -19.33 -1.17
CA LEU A 191 -9.29 -19.75 0.18
C LEU A 191 -10.59 -19.83 0.99
N SER A 192 -11.29 -20.95 0.86
CA SER A 192 -12.56 -21.19 1.54
C SER A 192 -12.37 -21.43 3.04
N GLY A 193 -13.23 -20.85 3.87
CA GLY A 193 -13.15 -20.97 5.34
C GLY A 193 -12.18 -19.98 6.00
N TYR A 194 -11.56 -19.10 5.24
CA TYR A 194 -10.72 -18.02 5.74
C TYR A 194 -11.39 -16.67 5.56
N ARG A 195 -11.04 -15.73 6.40
CA ARG A 195 -11.52 -14.35 6.28
C ARG A 195 -10.46 -13.37 6.72
N TYR A 196 -10.63 -12.14 6.34
CA TYR A 196 -9.83 -11.04 6.85
C TYR A 196 -9.97 -10.90 8.37
N LEU A 197 -8.94 -10.36 8.99
CA LEU A 197 -8.88 -10.15 10.43
C LEU A 197 -10.04 -9.28 10.93
N THR A 198 -10.41 -8.26 10.16
CA THR A 198 -11.53 -7.38 10.49
C THR A 198 -12.48 -7.23 9.31
N VAL A 199 -13.78 -7.15 9.62
CA VAL A 199 -14.84 -6.92 8.64
C VAL A 199 -14.70 -5.53 7.98
N TYR A 200 -14.25 -4.56 8.75
CA TYR A 200 -14.14 -3.16 8.28
C TYR A 200 -12.89 -2.93 7.43
N ALA A 201 -11.78 -3.50 7.81
CA ALA A 201 -10.52 -3.27 7.13
C ALA A 201 -10.38 -4.07 5.83
N LYS A 202 -11.04 -5.24 5.73
CA LYS A 202 -10.90 -6.19 4.63
C LYS A 202 -9.42 -6.45 4.30
N ARG A 203 -8.64 -6.77 5.34
CA ARG A 203 -7.20 -6.98 5.24
C ARG A 203 -6.80 -8.32 5.84
N ALA A 204 -5.77 -8.93 5.27
CA ALA A 204 -5.01 -9.99 5.93
C ALA A 204 -4.39 -9.48 7.23
N ALA A 205 -4.09 -10.38 8.15
CA ALA A 205 -3.34 -10.03 9.36
C ALA A 205 -1.91 -9.60 9.02
N PHE A 206 -1.37 -10.22 8.00
CA PHE A 206 -0.06 -9.91 7.42
C PHE A 206 0.02 -10.50 6.00
N TRP A 207 0.82 -9.90 5.16
CA TRP A 207 1.27 -10.45 3.88
C TRP A 207 2.74 -10.07 3.68
N GLY A 208 3.48 -10.92 3.00
CA GLY A 208 4.89 -10.73 2.70
C GLY A 208 5.58 -12.07 2.49
N ASP A 209 6.79 -12.04 1.95
CA ASP A 209 7.61 -13.24 1.75
C ASP A 209 8.13 -13.76 3.10
N ILE A 210 7.34 -14.62 3.75
CA ILE A 210 7.63 -15.16 5.09
C ILE A 210 8.58 -16.35 4.99
N ILE A 211 8.47 -17.14 3.93
CA ILE A 211 9.27 -18.36 3.77
C ILE A 211 10.52 -18.16 2.91
N GLY A 212 10.68 -16.99 2.30
CA GLY A 212 11.89 -16.63 1.55
C GLY A 212 11.97 -17.26 0.17
N ASP A 213 10.83 -17.48 -0.49
CA ASP A 213 10.76 -18.05 -1.83
C ASP A 213 10.33 -17.04 -2.90
N TRP A 214 10.28 -15.75 -2.56
CA TRP A 214 9.86 -14.56 -3.33
C TRP A 214 8.34 -14.34 -3.40
N ARG A 215 7.55 -15.37 -3.34
CA ARG A 215 6.11 -15.22 -3.27
C ARG A 215 5.71 -14.72 -1.88
N GLU A 216 4.68 -13.91 -1.85
CA GLU A 216 4.18 -13.41 -0.58
C GLU A 216 3.14 -14.36 0.00
N GLU A 217 3.26 -14.67 1.27
CA GLU A 217 2.27 -15.42 2.02
C GLU A 217 1.23 -14.49 2.64
N LEU A 218 0.02 -15.02 2.80
CA LEU A 218 -1.07 -14.38 3.52
C LEU A 218 -1.27 -15.03 4.88
N ILE A 219 -1.27 -14.25 5.95
CA ILE A 219 -1.76 -14.67 7.24
C ILE A 219 -3.21 -14.25 7.39
N LEU A 220 -4.10 -15.22 7.39
CA LEU A 220 -5.55 -15.02 7.45
C LEU A 220 -6.13 -15.62 8.73
N ARG A 221 -7.31 -15.18 9.10
CA ARG A 221 -8.09 -15.75 10.20
C ARG A 221 -8.98 -16.88 9.70
N HIS A 222 -8.98 -18.04 10.38
CA HIS A 222 -9.95 -19.09 10.12
C HIS A 222 -11.33 -18.78 10.74
N VAL A 223 -12.43 -19.20 10.10
CA VAL A 223 -13.79 -18.85 10.53
C VAL A 223 -14.24 -19.53 11.80
N GLU A 224 -13.73 -20.73 12.10
CA GLU A 224 -14.17 -21.57 13.24
C GLU A 224 -13.62 -21.11 14.59
N GLY A 225 -12.99 -19.98 14.65
CA GLY A 225 -12.55 -19.38 15.91
C GLY A 225 -11.13 -19.73 16.31
N GLY A 226 -10.62 -19.01 17.28
CA GLY A 226 -9.23 -19.10 17.73
C GLY A 226 -8.28 -18.20 16.93
N VAL A 227 -7.13 -17.97 17.50
CA VAL A 227 -6.03 -17.32 16.78
C VAL A 227 -5.58 -18.27 15.71
N CYS A 228 -5.78 -17.90 14.49
CA CYS A 228 -5.47 -18.75 13.38
C CYS A 228 -4.32 -18.18 12.59
N VAL A 229 -3.32 -18.93 12.52
CA VAL A 229 -2.26 -18.75 11.54
C VAL A 229 -2.56 -19.74 10.42
N GLY A 230 -3.35 -19.31 9.45
CA GLY A 230 -3.41 -20.01 8.19
C GLY A 230 -2.29 -19.47 7.33
N ILE A 231 -1.14 -20.10 7.34
CA ILE A 231 -0.14 -19.88 6.29
C ILE A 231 -0.61 -20.70 5.12
N THR A 232 -1.14 -20.05 4.11
CA THR A 232 -1.45 -20.69 2.85
C THR A 232 -0.34 -20.41 1.87
N GLY A 233 0.77 -21.11 2.02
CA GLY A 233 1.71 -21.27 0.95
C GLY A 233 1.17 -22.33 -0.01
N PHE A 234 0.75 -21.97 -1.19
CA PHE A 234 0.58 -22.95 -2.26
C PHE A 234 1.91 -23.09 -2.97
N THR A 235 2.51 -24.26 -2.84
CA THR A 235 3.67 -24.64 -3.63
C THR A 235 3.20 -24.88 -5.06
N THR A 236 3.33 -23.92 -5.91
CA THR A 236 3.42 -24.16 -7.34
C THR A 236 4.88 -24.43 -7.66
N ASP A 237 5.16 -25.43 -8.50
CA ASP A 237 6.50 -25.77 -8.94
C ASP A 237 7.10 -24.67 -9.85
N TYR A 238 7.48 -23.55 -9.25
CA TYR A 238 8.19 -22.47 -9.95
C TYR A 238 9.70 -22.58 -9.72
N THR A 239 10.27 -23.64 -10.24
CA THR A 239 11.71 -23.85 -10.14
C THR A 239 12.54 -23.13 -11.19
N THR A 240 11.93 -22.36 -12.10
CA THR A 240 12.66 -22.00 -13.33
C THR A 240 12.86 -20.52 -13.62
N ALA A 241 12.12 -19.60 -13.05
CA ALA A 241 12.20 -18.21 -13.52
C ALA A 241 13.11 -17.31 -12.69
N VAL A 242 13.32 -17.57 -11.44
CA VAL A 242 13.96 -16.59 -10.55
C VAL A 242 14.93 -17.23 -9.56
N ASN A 243 15.84 -18.03 -10.06
CA ASN A 243 16.90 -18.67 -9.27
C ASN A 243 17.91 -17.69 -8.61
N ASN A 244 17.69 -16.41 -8.65
CA ASN A 244 18.55 -15.39 -8.05
C ASN A 244 17.71 -14.32 -7.34
N ILE A 245 16.66 -14.72 -6.66
CA ILE A 245 15.87 -13.75 -5.96
C ILE A 245 16.59 -13.39 -4.68
N TYR A 246 16.90 -12.14 -4.66
CA TYR A 246 17.09 -11.35 -3.47
C TYR A 246 16.07 -11.77 -2.43
N CYS A 247 16.48 -11.95 -1.20
CA CYS A 247 15.55 -11.83 -0.10
C CYS A 247 14.82 -10.50 -0.34
N LEU A 248 13.54 -10.53 -0.66
CA LEU A 248 12.78 -9.32 -0.95
C LEU A 248 12.94 -8.26 0.14
N MET A 249 13.13 -8.71 1.37
CA MET A 249 13.41 -7.84 2.50
C MET A 249 14.77 -7.11 2.44
N GLU A 250 15.65 -7.47 1.52
CA GLU A 250 16.86 -6.70 1.22
C GLU A 250 16.60 -5.55 0.26
N ASP A 251 15.49 -5.59 -0.48
CA ASP A 251 15.05 -4.50 -1.34
C ASP A 251 14.44 -3.37 -0.51
N PRO A 252 14.97 -2.14 -0.59
CA PRO A 252 14.45 -1.00 0.17
C PRO A 252 13.00 -0.65 -0.18
N HIS A 253 12.59 -0.81 -1.44
CA HIS A 253 11.22 -0.51 -1.89
C HIS A 253 10.25 -1.56 -1.36
N TYR A 254 10.64 -2.83 -1.39
CA TYR A 254 9.83 -3.90 -0.80
C TYR A 254 9.67 -3.72 0.72
N ARG A 255 10.75 -3.38 1.43
CA ARG A 255 10.66 -3.07 2.87
C ARG A 255 9.71 -1.92 3.15
N LEU A 256 9.74 -0.88 2.33
CA LEU A 256 8.82 0.25 2.45
C LEU A 256 7.37 -0.18 2.31
N ASP A 257 7.07 -1.08 1.38
CA ASP A 257 5.73 -1.65 1.19
C ASP A 257 5.28 -2.48 2.39
N CYS A 258 6.17 -3.30 2.95
CA CYS A 258 5.86 -4.16 4.10
C CYS A 258 5.73 -3.42 5.43
N THR A 259 6.24 -2.19 5.55
CA THR A 259 6.19 -1.43 6.81
C THR A 259 4.85 -0.74 7.06
N THR A 260 3.79 -1.14 6.39
CA THR A 260 2.47 -0.56 6.59
C THR A 260 1.83 -1.11 7.88
N TYR A 261 1.61 -0.24 8.85
CA TYR A 261 0.84 -0.52 10.06
C TYR A 261 -0.39 0.38 10.11
N GLY A 262 -1.53 -0.23 10.44
CA GLY A 262 -2.79 0.47 10.53
C GLY A 262 -3.93 -0.33 9.86
N TYR A 263 -5.18 0.08 10.06
CA TYR A 263 -6.33 -0.59 9.46
C TYR A 263 -6.84 0.14 8.22
#